data_42da39ed8a72f83358e274ec37949dca
#
_entry.id   42da39ed8a72f83358e274ec37949dca
#
_cell.length_a   1.000
_cell.length_b   1.000
_cell.length_c   1.000
_cell.angle_alpha   90.00
_cell.angle_beta   90.00
_cell.angle_gamma   90.00
#
_symmetry.space_group_name_H-M   'P 1'
#
loop_
_entity.id
_entity.type
_entity.pdbx_description
1 polymer ?
#
loop_
_entity_poly.entity_id
_entity_poly.type
_entity_poly.pdbx_seq_one_letter_code
_entity_poly.pdbx_strand_id
1 'polypeptide(L)'
;MMAASLEAKLAAVVRPVFTAPILRSLALLALCSAFIQGPLVKIFDFGGAIAEMEHFGLLPAPLFAIGVILFELSMSALIVFGVFRWAAATGLAVFTLTATFLAFRFWELPPGLERSMTMNGFFEHVGLVGAFTLVAWHDLREHGPSGKGRTS
;
A
#
# COMPACT_ATOMS: atom_id res chain seq x y z
N MET A 1 -16.19 34.27 1.66
CA MET A 1 -15.09 34.84 2.46
C MET A 1 -15.01 34.25 3.88
N MET A 2 -16.08 34.15 4.66
CA MET A 2 -16.07 33.66 6.05
C MET A 2 -15.67 32.18 6.16
N ALA A 3 -16.16 31.29 5.28
CA ALA A 3 -15.80 29.86 5.27
C ALA A 3 -14.30 29.63 5.00
N ALA A 4 -13.71 30.32 4.02
CA ALA A 4 -12.27 30.21 3.73
C ALA A 4 -11.38 30.70 4.89
N SER A 5 -11.83 31.70 5.65
CA SER A 5 -11.14 32.19 6.86
C SER A 5 -11.21 31.18 8.01
N LEU A 6 -12.34 30.50 8.18
CA LEU A 6 -12.51 29.44 9.19
C LEU A 6 -11.66 28.22 8.85
N GLU A 7 -11.68 27.78 7.60
CA GLU A 7 -10.87 26.67 7.10
C GLU A 7 -9.37 26.93 7.34
N ALA A 8 -8.88 28.14 6.98
CA ALA A 8 -7.49 28.51 7.19
C ALA A 8 -7.08 28.47 8.69
N LYS A 9 -7.97 28.93 9.59
CA LYS A 9 -7.72 28.88 11.04
C LYS A 9 -7.67 27.44 11.56
N LEU A 10 -8.63 26.61 11.16
CA LEU A 10 -8.64 25.19 11.54
C LEU A 10 -7.41 24.45 11.01
N ALA A 11 -7.06 24.66 9.74
CA ALA A 11 -5.86 24.10 9.16
C ALA A 11 -4.58 24.50 9.91
N ALA A 12 -4.48 25.77 10.33
CA ALA A 12 -3.33 26.25 11.10
C ALA A 12 -3.16 25.54 12.46
N VAL A 13 -4.27 25.16 13.11
CA VAL A 13 -4.24 24.43 14.39
C VAL A 13 -3.75 22.99 14.21
N VAL A 14 -4.21 22.30 13.17
CA VAL A 14 -3.88 20.87 12.96
C VAL A 14 -2.57 20.65 12.20
N ARG A 15 -2.14 21.66 11.43
CA ARG A 15 -0.95 21.58 10.56
C ARG A 15 0.30 21.07 11.28
N PRO A 16 0.70 21.56 12.49
CA PRO A 16 1.93 21.13 13.16
C PRO A 16 1.95 19.62 13.41
N VAL A 17 0.79 19.02 13.71
CA VAL A 17 0.67 17.58 13.96
C VAL A 17 0.74 16.82 12.63
N PHE A 18 -0.08 17.20 11.65
CA PHE A 18 -0.18 16.45 10.38
C PHE A 18 1.02 16.63 9.45
N THR A 19 1.86 17.64 9.69
CA THR A 19 3.13 17.84 8.96
C THR A 19 4.36 17.32 9.73
N ALA A 20 4.17 16.75 10.92
CA ALA A 20 5.26 16.19 11.72
C ALA A 20 5.90 14.99 11.01
N PRO A 21 7.24 14.94 10.88
CA PRO A 21 7.93 13.82 10.19
C PRO A 21 7.63 12.46 10.83
N ILE A 22 7.48 12.42 12.15
CA ILE A 22 7.13 11.19 12.86
C ILE A 22 5.75 10.65 12.44
N LEU A 23 4.75 11.52 12.28
CA LEU A 23 3.44 11.10 11.87
C LEU A 23 3.46 10.55 10.43
N ARG A 24 4.23 11.18 9.53
CA ARG A 24 4.45 10.66 8.18
C ARG A 24 5.05 9.25 8.21
N SER A 25 6.10 9.04 9.01
CA SER A 25 6.75 7.73 9.14
C SER A 25 5.81 6.66 9.69
N LEU A 26 5.05 6.98 10.73
CA LEU A 26 4.05 6.09 11.31
C LEU A 26 2.93 5.75 10.31
N ALA A 27 2.46 6.72 9.54
CA ALA A 27 1.43 6.51 8.52
C ALA A 27 1.94 5.60 7.38
N LEU A 28 3.19 5.79 6.92
CA LEU A 28 3.81 4.93 5.92
C LEU A 28 4.02 3.50 6.45
N LEU A 29 4.45 3.34 7.70
CA LEU A 29 4.59 2.04 8.34
C LEU A 29 3.23 1.35 8.50
N ALA A 30 2.19 2.07 8.91
CA ALA A 30 0.83 1.56 8.99
C ALA A 30 0.30 1.14 7.62
N LEU A 31 0.54 1.93 6.57
CA LEU A 31 0.15 1.60 5.20
C LEU A 31 0.85 0.32 4.71
N CYS A 32 2.14 0.14 5.04
CA CYS A 32 2.92 -1.04 4.65
C CYS A 32 2.68 -2.25 5.57
N SER A 33 1.92 -2.11 6.66
CA SER A 33 1.81 -3.17 7.69
C SER A 33 1.31 -4.51 7.16
N ALA A 34 0.35 -4.53 6.24
CA ALA A 34 -0.15 -5.75 5.61
C ALA A 34 0.94 -6.44 4.76
N PHE A 35 1.76 -5.66 4.05
CA PHE A 35 2.87 -6.11 3.20
C PHE A 35 4.15 -6.44 3.99
N ILE A 36 4.14 -6.24 5.28
CA ILE A 36 5.15 -6.72 6.23
C ILE A 36 4.63 -7.97 6.93
N GLN A 37 3.40 -7.92 7.43
CA GLN A 37 2.79 -9.02 8.19
C GLN A 37 2.57 -10.26 7.31
N GLY A 38 2.04 -10.10 6.08
CA GLY A 38 1.80 -11.21 5.16
C GLY A 38 3.06 -12.03 4.86
N PRO A 39 4.16 -11.41 4.39
CA PRO A 39 5.43 -12.10 4.20
C PRO A 39 5.99 -12.77 5.46
N LEU A 40 5.86 -12.14 6.64
CA LEU A 40 6.30 -12.76 7.88
C LEU A 40 5.54 -14.06 8.16
N VAL A 41 4.22 -14.08 7.99
CA VAL A 41 3.42 -15.31 8.11
C VAL A 41 3.90 -16.36 7.12
N LYS A 42 4.13 -15.97 5.85
CA LYS A 42 4.64 -16.89 4.79
C LYS A 42 6.04 -17.45 5.10
N ILE A 43 6.88 -16.68 5.79
CA ILE A 43 8.20 -17.17 6.23
C ILE A 43 8.05 -18.25 7.32
N PHE A 44 7.16 -18.05 8.28
CA PHE A 44 6.93 -19.01 9.37
C PHE A 44 6.11 -20.23 8.95
N ASP A 45 5.26 -20.08 7.92
CA ASP A 45 4.50 -21.17 7.30
C ASP A 45 4.75 -21.19 5.79
N PHE A 46 5.95 -21.60 5.40
CA PHE A 46 6.31 -21.65 3.99
C PHE A 46 5.55 -22.73 3.20
N GLY A 47 5.13 -23.80 3.89
CA GLY A 47 4.26 -24.82 3.29
C GLY A 47 2.90 -24.26 2.90
N GLY A 48 2.28 -23.46 3.78
CA GLY A 48 1.05 -22.73 3.49
C GLY A 48 1.22 -21.71 2.37
N ALA A 49 2.36 -21.02 2.32
CA ALA A 49 2.67 -20.08 1.24
C ALA A 49 2.76 -20.77 -0.13
N ILE A 50 3.35 -21.97 -0.21
CA ILE A 50 3.39 -22.79 -1.44
C ILE A 50 1.97 -23.19 -1.85
N ALA A 51 1.17 -23.70 -0.91
CA ALA A 51 -0.21 -24.12 -1.17
C ALA A 51 -1.08 -22.94 -1.65
N GLU A 52 -0.87 -21.73 -1.13
CA GLU A 52 -1.51 -20.50 -1.61
C GLU A 52 -1.16 -20.21 -3.08
N MET A 53 0.12 -20.30 -3.45
CA MET A 53 0.55 -20.09 -4.84
C MET A 53 -0.03 -21.16 -5.79
N GLU A 54 -0.07 -22.42 -5.36
CA GLU A 54 -0.71 -23.52 -6.12
C GLU A 54 -2.20 -23.26 -6.31
N HIS A 55 -2.90 -22.81 -5.25
CA HIS A 55 -4.32 -22.47 -5.31
C HIS A 55 -4.61 -21.41 -6.38
N PHE A 56 -3.73 -20.42 -6.53
CA PHE A 56 -3.85 -19.39 -7.57
C PHE A 56 -3.25 -19.78 -8.91
N GLY A 57 -2.74 -21.00 -9.07
CA GLY A 57 -2.13 -21.49 -10.31
C GLY A 57 -0.79 -20.83 -10.65
N LEU A 58 -0.11 -20.25 -9.66
CA LEU A 58 1.20 -19.60 -9.80
C LEU A 58 2.32 -20.64 -9.70
N LEU A 59 2.78 -21.15 -10.82
CA LEU A 59 3.77 -22.23 -10.90
C LEU A 59 5.08 -21.75 -11.55
N PRO A 60 6.24 -22.22 -11.05
CA PRO A 60 6.45 -23.11 -9.90
C PRO A 60 6.23 -22.39 -8.55
N ALA A 61 5.33 -22.93 -7.73
CA ALA A 61 4.81 -22.29 -6.53
C ALA A 61 5.88 -21.83 -5.52
N PRO A 62 6.95 -22.60 -5.23
CA PRO A 62 8.00 -22.13 -4.30
C PRO A 62 8.71 -20.87 -4.77
N LEU A 63 8.94 -20.72 -6.07
CA LEU A 63 9.59 -19.52 -6.62
C LEU A 63 8.68 -18.30 -6.51
N PHE A 64 7.38 -18.46 -6.77
CA PHE A 64 6.41 -17.37 -6.59
C PHE A 64 6.28 -16.98 -5.11
N ALA A 65 6.23 -17.96 -4.18
CA ALA A 65 6.18 -17.68 -2.76
C ALA A 65 7.40 -16.86 -2.29
N ILE A 66 8.61 -17.26 -2.68
CA ILE A 66 9.84 -16.51 -2.38
C ILE A 66 9.80 -15.11 -3.02
N GLY A 67 9.41 -15.05 -4.30
CA GLY A 67 9.32 -13.78 -5.04
C GLY A 67 8.37 -12.79 -4.38
N VAL A 68 7.18 -13.23 -3.96
CA VAL A 68 6.19 -12.39 -3.26
C VAL A 68 6.75 -11.91 -1.92
N ILE A 69 7.34 -12.80 -1.11
CA ILE A 69 7.94 -12.44 0.17
C ILE A 69 9.02 -11.35 0.00
N LEU A 70 9.96 -11.58 -0.91
CA LEU A 70 11.05 -10.63 -1.15
C LEU A 70 10.54 -9.31 -1.71
N PHE A 71 9.58 -9.35 -2.63
CA PHE A 71 9.00 -8.16 -3.23
C PHE A 71 8.28 -7.30 -2.19
N GLU A 72 7.34 -7.86 -1.44
CA GLU A 72 6.56 -7.11 -0.45
C GLU A 72 7.43 -6.50 0.65
N LEU A 73 8.40 -7.26 1.20
CA LEU A 73 9.32 -6.74 2.21
C LEU A 73 10.24 -5.66 1.65
N SER A 74 10.80 -5.87 0.46
CA SER A 74 11.71 -4.89 -0.17
C SER A 74 10.98 -3.59 -0.50
N MET A 75 9.80 -3.66 -1.12
CA MET A 75 9.04 -2.47 -1.46
C MET A 75 8.58 -1.71 -0.21
N SER A 76 8.13 -2.43 0.84
CA SER A 76 7.76 -1.83 2.12
C SER A 76 8.96 -1.11 2.77
N ALA A 77 10.13 -1.74 2.80
CA ALA A 77 11.35 -1.13 3.31
C ALA A 77 11.72 0.15 2.54
N LEU A 78 11.70 0.11 1.20
CA LEU A 78 12.00 1.28 0.37
C LEU A 78 11.04 2.45 0.63
N ILE A 79 9.74 2.18 0.82
CA ILE A 79 8.74 3.20 1.15
C ILE A 79 9.03 3.83 2.52
N VAL A 80 9.25 3.00 3.55
CA VAL A 80 9.46 3.47 4.92
C VAL A 80 10.76 4.27 5.03
N PHE A 81 11.86 3.76 4.47
CA PHE A 81 13.17 4.45 4.50
C PHE A 81 13.27 5.61 3.52
N GLY A 82 12.36 5.74 2.56
CA GLY A 82 12.34 6.86 1.62
C GLY A 82 13.30 6.74 0.45
N VAL A 83 13.73 5.54 0.12
CA VAL A 83 14.62 5.25 -1.01
C VAL A 83 13.78 4.82 -2.21
N PHE A 84 13.82 5.57 -3.32
CA PHE A 84 12.95 5.34 -4.49
C PHE A 84 11.47 5.12 -4.12
N ARG A 85 10.97 5.90 -3.14
CA ARG A 85 9.63 5.72 -2.55
C ARG A 85 8.53 5.68 -3.60
N TRP A 86 8.58 6.57 -4.59
CA TRP A 86 7.58 6.60 -5.66
C TRP A 86 7.53 5.30 -6.46
N ALA A 87 8.69 4.73 -6.79
CA ALA A 87 8.77 3.49 -7.56
C ALA A 87 8.28 2.29 -6.75
N ALA A 88 8.68 2.21 -5.48
CA ALA A 88 8.24 1.16 -4.58
C ALA A 88 6.72 1.24 -4.31
N ALA A 89 6.17 2.43 -4.09
CA ALA A 89 4.74 2.62 -3.91
C ALA A 89 3.95 2.27 -5.19
N THR A 90 4.45 2.65 -6.38
CA THR A 90 3.85 2.22 -7.64
C THR A 90 3.89 0.69 -7.79
N GLY A 91 5.01 0.07 -7.44
CA GLY A 91 5.17 -1.39 -7.46
C GLY A 91 4.13 -2.08 -6.56
N LEU A 92 3.96 -1.63 -5.31
CA LEU A 92 2.93 -2.18 -4.41
C LEU A 92 1.51 -1.89 -4.91
N ALA A 93 1.24 -0.73 -5.50
CA ALA A 93 -0.07 -0.44 -6.08
C ALA A 93 -0.43 -1.42 -7.20
N VAL A 94 0.49 -1.68 -8.13
CA VAL A 94 0.29 -2.63 -9.24
C VAL A 94 0.15 -4.06 -8.71
N PHE A 95 1.02 -4.46 -7.78
CA PHE A 95 0.97 -5.77 -7.15
C PHE A 95 -0.37 -6.00 -6.44
N THR A 96 -0.78 -5.04 -5.59
CA THR A 96 -2.05 -5.10 -4.85
C THR A 96 -3.23 -5.19 -5.81
N LEU A 97 -3.25 -4.39 -6.86
CA LEU A 97 -4.31 -4.44 -7.87
C LEU A 97 -4.40 -5.82 -8.52
N THR A 98 -3.27 -6.38 -8.93
CA THR A 98 -3.20 -7.72 -9.56
C THR A 98 -3.66 -8.80 -8.58
N ALA A 99 -3.14 -8.80 -7.35
CA ALA A 99 -3.52 -9.73 -6.29
C ALA A 99 -5.01 -9.63 -5.94
N THR A 100 -5.58 -8.42 -5.98
CA THR A 100 -7.01 -8.19 -5.71
C THR A 100 -7.90 -8.91 -6.71
N PHE A 101 -7.62 -8.81 -7.99
CA PHE A 101 -8.38 -9.51 -9.03
C PHE A 101 -8.16 -11.02 -9.01
N LEU A 102 -7.04 -11.47 -8.48
CA LEU A 102 -6.73 -12.89 -8.35
C LEU A 102 -7.43 -13.52 -7.14
N ALA A 103 -7.39 -12.85 -5.97
CA ALA A 103 -7.81 -13.43 -4.70
C ALA A 103 -9.25 -13.05 -4.29
N PHE A 104 -9.75 -11.88 -4.68
CA PHE A 104 -11.05 -11.37 -4.19
C PHE A 104 -12.13 -11.38 -5.27
N ARG A 105 -12.35 -12.52 -5.91
CA ARG A 105 -13.37 -12.71 -6.95
C ARG A 105 -14.76 -12.93 -6.37
N PHE A 106 -15.27 -11.92 -5.64
CA PHE A 106 -16.58 -11.98 -4.96
C PHE A 106 -17.76 -12.21 -5.92
N TRP A 107 -17.61 -11.88 -7.19
CA TRP A 107 -18.65 -12.10 -8.23
C TRP A 107 -18.84 -13.58 -8.58
N GLU A 108 -17.87 -14.43 -8.26
CA GLU A 108 -17.97 -15.89 -8.46
C GLU A 108 -18.63 -16.60 -7.28
N LEU A 109 -18.81 -15.91 -6.14
CA LEU A 109 -19.38 -16.49 -4.92
C LEU A 109 -20.91 -16.32 -4.86
N PRO A 110 -21.63 -17.32 -4.32
CA PRO A 110 -23.07 -17.21 -4.09
C PRO A 110 -23.36 -16.12 -3.05
N PRO A 111 -24.57 -15.53 -3.06
CA PRO A 111 -24.99 -14.58 -2.04
C PRO A 111 -24.84 -15.17 -0.63
N GLY A 112 -24.20 -14.41 0.28
CA GLY A 112 -23.94 -14.83 1.66
C GLY A 112 -22.82 -14.05 2.34
N LEU A 113 -22.46 -14.48 3.53
CA LEU A 113 -21.43 -13.81 4.35
C LEU A 113 -20.06 -13.82 3.66
N GLU A 114 -19.66 -14.96 3.09
CA GLU A 114 -18.39 -15.11 2.40
C GLU A 114 -18.24 -14.12 1.24
N ARG A 115 -19.29 -14.01 0.38
CA ARG A 115 -19.29 -13.01 -0.70
C ARG A 115 -19.15 -11.58 -0.17
N SER A 116 -19.85 -11.27 0.93
CA SER A 116 -19.79 -9.93 1.52
C SER A 116 -18.41 -9.62 2.08
N MET A 117 -17.79 -10.56 2.76
CA MET A 117 -16.42 -10.41 3.28
C MET A 117 -15.40 -10.26 2.15
N THR A 118 -15.48 -11.10 1.11
CA THR A 118 -14.60 -11.04 -0.06
C THR A 118 -14.79 -9.71 -0.81
N MET A 119 -16.02 -9.23 -0.94
CA MET A 119 -16.30 -7.92 -1.55
C MET A 119 -15.71 -6.78 -0.73
N ASN A 120 -15.82 -6.81 0.60
CA ASN A 120 -15.19 -5.80 1.46
C ASN A 120 -13.66 -5.81 1.28
N GLY A 121 -13.02 -6.99 1.31
CA GLY A 121 -11.59 -7.12 1.06
C GLY A 121 -11.16 -6.57 -0.30
N PHE A 122 -11.97 -6.79 -1.34
CA PHE A 122 -11.73 -6.20 -2.68
C PHE A 122 -11.65 -4.67 -2.61
N PHE A 123 -12.66 -4.02 -2.02
CA PHE A 123 -12.69 -2.56 -1.95
C PHE A 123 -11.67 -1.98 -0.97
N GLU A 124 -11.31 -2.67 0.10
CA GLU A 124 -10.21 -2.31 0.99
C GLU A 124 -8.88 -2.29 0.22
N HIS A 125 -8.63 -3.30 -0.62
CA HIS A 125 -7.45 -3.34 -1.48
C HIS A 125 -7.46 -2.24 -2.55
N VAL A 126 -8.59 -1.91 -3.15
CA VAL A 126 -8.72 -0.75 -4.04
C VAL A 126 -8.36 0.53 -3.30
N GLY A 127 -8.75 0.66 -2.04
CA GLY A 127 -8.34 1.78 -1.18
C GLY A 127 -6.82 1.83 -0.97
N LEU A 128 -6.16 0.67 -0.74
CA LEU A 128 -4.70 0.59 -0.63
C LEU A 128 -3.99 0.99 -1.93
N VAL A 129 -4.51 0.57 -3.09
CA VAL A 129 -4.00 0.99 -4.41
C VAL A 129 -4.05 2.52 -4.54
N GLY A 130 -5.17 3.13 -4.16
CA GLY A 130 -5.31 4.58 -4.14
C GLY A 130 -4.30 5.25 -3.21
N ALA A 131 -4.12 4.73 -2.00
CA ALA A 131 -3.18 5.26 -1.01
C ALA A 131 -1.72 5.17 -1.51
N PHE A 132 -1.28 4.05 -2.05
CA PHE A 132 0.07 3.92 -2.65
C PHE A 132 0.26 4.83 -3.85
N THR A 133 -0.76 5.01 -4.68
CA THR A 133 -0.72 5.95 -5.80
C THR A 133 -0.53 7.39 -5.31
N LEU A 134 -1.20 7.79 -4.23
CA LEU A 134 -1.00 9.10 -3.60
C LEU A 134 0.40 9.26 -3.01
N VAL A 135 0.97 8.22 -2.40
CA VAL A 135 2.36 8.23 -1.91
C VAL A 135 3.33 8.46 -3.05
N ALA A 136 3.18 7.72 -4.17
CA ALA A 136 4.03 7.88 -5.35
C ALA A 136 3.91 9.28 -5.96
N TRP A 137 2.68 9.77 -6.11
CA TRP A 137 2.41 11.11 -6.65
C TRP A 137 3.01 12.22 -5.78
N HIS A 138 2.88 12.12 -4.46
CA HIS A 138 3.43 13.11 -3.52
C HIS A 138 4.96 13.12 -3.56
N ASP A 139 5.59 11.94 -3.54
CA ASP A 139 7.05 11.80 -3.59
C ASP A 139 7.63 12.39 -4.89
N LEU A 140 7.01 12.12 -6.05
CA LEU A 140 7.41 12.68 -7.34
C LEU A 140 7.25 14.22 -7.37
N ARG A 141 6.25 14.78 -6.72
CA ARG A 141 6.07 16.23 -6.63
C ARG A 141 7.10 16.89 -5.71
N GLU A 142 7.47 16.25 -4.62
CA GLU A 142 8.51 16.76 -3.72
C GLU A 142 9.90 16.77 -4.39
N HIS A 143 10.20 15.78 -5.23
CA HIS A 143 11.51 15.60 -5.89
C HIS A 143 11.54 16.08 -7.35
N GLY A 144 10.44 16.61 -7.86
CA GLY A 144 10.36 17.10 -9.24
C GLY A 144 11.11 18.43 -9.48
N PRO A 145 11.33 18.82 -10.76
CA PRO A 145 12.10 20.01 -11.13
C PRO A 145 11.64 21.32 -10.54
N SER A 146 10.37 21.41 -10.10
CA SER A 146 9.79 22.63 -9.49
C SER A 146 10.23 22.88 -8.04
N GLY A 147 10.87 21.92 -7.37
CA GLY A 147 11.33 22.09 -5.97
C GLY A 147 12.65 22.84 -5.83
N LYS A 148 13.43 23.00 -6.91
CA LYS A 148 14.75 23.66 -6.88
C LYS A 148 14.73 25.18 -7.03
N GLY A 149 13.58 25.82 -7.21
CA GLY A 149 13.45 27.27 -7.49
C GLY A 149 13.08 28.15 -6.31
N ARG A 150 13.08 27.68 -5.06
CA ARG A 150 12.60 28.44 -3.89
C ARG A 150 13.66 28.69 -2.79
N THR A 151 14.93 28.60 -3.12
CA THR A 151 16.01 29.06 -2.23
C THR A 151 16.92 30.02 -3.01
N SER A 152 16.48 31.24 -3.16
CA SER A 152 17.32 32.42 -3.38
C SER A 152 16.65 33.66 -2.79
#